data_f9fb576571b67155fc94cba8f6a2b082
#
_entry.id   f9fb576571b67155fc94cba8f6a2b082
#
_cell.length_a   1.000
_cell.length_b   1.000
_cell.length_c   1.000
_cell.angle_alpha   90.00
_cell.angle_beta   90.00
_cell.angle_gamma   90.00
#
_symmetry.space_group_name_H-M   'P 1'
#
loop_
_entity.id
_entity.type
_entity.pdbx_description
1 polymer ?
#
loop_
_entity_poly.entity_id
_entity_poly.type
_entity_poly.pdbx_seq_one_letter_code
_entity_poly.pdbx_strand_id
1 'polypeptide(L)' 'MIPKVGQLLRWYDNFTFDDDGPHHDVGIVKEVQLEGENFFGNDEYQYVVIVDWCKGPHHSLHDQEEWEESIRTNEIVVV' A
#
# COMPACT_ATOMS: atom_id res chain seq x y z
N MET A 1 5.11 -8.64 4.58
CA MET A 1 5.95 -8.72 3.36
C MET A 1 6.25 -7.30 2.89
N ILE A 2 7.52 -6.99 2.77
CA ILE A 2 7.94 -5.67 2.30
C ILE A 2 7.74 -5.58 0.78
N PRO A 3 6.99 -4.60 0.28
CA PRO A 3 6.82 -4.44 -1.16
C PRO A 3 8.12 -3.97 -1.81
N LYS A 4 8.23 -4.18 -3.11
CA LYS A 4 9.39 -3.75 -3.89
C LYS A 4 9.02 -2.57 -4.77
N VAL A 5 9.94 -1.63 -4.90
CA VAL A 5 9.79 -0.51 -5.84
C VAL A 5 9.56 -1.05 -7.25
N GLY A 6 8.57 -0.50 -7.92
CA GLY A 6 8.19 -0.93 -9.27
C GLY A 6 7.12 -2.01 -9.32
N GLN A 7 6.70 -2.57 -8.19
CA GLN A 7 5.60 -3.52 -8.18
C GLN A 7 4.30 -2.86 -8.58
N LEU A 8 3.51 -3.54 -9.40
CA LEU A 8 2.16 -3.11 -9.77
C LEU A 8 1.18 -3.58 -8.72
N LEU A 9 0.23 -2.70 -8.41
CA LEU A 9 -0.77 -2.93 -7.39
C LEU A 9 -2.15 -2.69 -7.97
N ARG A 10 -3.14 -3.41 -7.44
CA ARG A 10 -4.56 -3.09 -7.62
C ARG A 10 -5.17 -2.75 -6.28
N TRP A 11 -5.93 -1.67 -6.28
CA TRP A 11 -6.68 -1.24 -5.10
C TRP A 11 -8.17 -1.44 -5.36
N TYR A 12 -8.83 -2.08 -4.41
CA TYR A 12 -10.26 -2.33 -4.44
C TYR A 12 -10.93 -1.51 -3.35
N ASP A 13 -11.72 -0.54 -3.75
CA ASP A 13 -12.50 0.25 -2.81
C ASP A 13 -13.85 -0.43 -2.60
N ASN A 14 -13.99 -1.07 -1.45
CA ASN A 14 -15.22 -1.77 -1.10
C ASN A 14 -16.30 -0.85 -0.53
N PHE A 15 -16.01 0.43 -0.37
CA PHE A 15 -16.90 1.40 0.25
C PHE A 15 -17.68 2.25 -0.73
N THR A 16 -17.22 2.37 -1.95
CA THR A 16 -17.94 3.09 -3.00
C THR A 16 -18.64 2.11 -3.90
N PHE A 17 -19.94 1.96 -3.67
CA PHE A 17 -20.82 1.23 -4.57
C PHE A 17 -21.38 2.23 -5.58
N ASP A 18 -20.69 2.43 -6.68
CA ASP A 18 -21.31 3.00 -7.85
C ASP A 18 -22.04 1.90 -8.62
N ASP A 19 -22.97 2.29 -9.48
CA ASP A 19 -23.77 1.39 -10.29
C ASP A 19 -22.92 0.45 -11.17
N ASP A 20 -21.66 0.75 -11.32
CA ASP A 20 -20.69 -0.02 -12.11
C ASP A 20 -19.83 -1.00 -11.30
N GLY A 21 -20.13 -1.16 -10.01
CA GLY A 21 -19.40 -2.06 -9.13
C GLY A 21 -18.27 -1.39 -8.37
N PRO A 22 -17.41 -2.16 -7.67
CA PRO A 22 -16.37 -1.58 -6.84
C PRO A 22 -15.37 -0.82 -7.69
N HIS A 23 -15.10 0.42 -7.30
CA HIS A 23 -14.02 1.18 -7.89
C HIS A 23 -12.69 0.50 -7.64
N HIS A 24 -11.89 0.42 -8.66
CA HIS A 24 -10.52 -0.05 -8.53
C HIS A 24 -9.57 0.88 -9.23
N ASP A 25 -8.38 0.95 -8.71
CA ASP A 25 -7.29 1.72 -9.30
C ASP A 25 -6.07 0.80 -9.47
N VAL A 26 -5.18 1.22 -10.34
CA VAL A 26 -3.89 0.56 -10.54
C VAL A 26 -2.81 1.53 -10.10
N GLY A 27 -1.90 1.05 -9.30
CA GLY A 27 -0.79 1.85 -8.82
C GLY A 27 0.54 1.14 -8.97
N ILE A 28 1.59 1.90 -8.73
CA ILE A 28 2.95 1.38 -8.71
C ILE A 28 3.62 1.79 -7.40
N VAL A 29 4.36 0.87 -6.80
CA VAL A 29 5.16 1.19 -5.63
C VAL A 29 6.30 2.10 -6.07
N LYS A 30 6.25 3.34 -5.63
CA LYS A 30 7.22 4.37 -6.00
C LYS A 30 8.45 4.32 -5.12
N GLU A 31 8.25 4.14 -3.83
CA GLU A 31 9.33 4.14 -2.85
C GLU A 31 8.94 3.31 -1.64
N VAL A 32 9.93 2.69 -1.03
CA VAL A 32 9.80 2.05 0.27
C VAL A 32 10.86 2.67 1.18
N GLN A 33 10.41 3.38 2.20
CA GLN A 33 11.31 3.98 3.18
C GLN A 33 11.39 3.09 4.40
N LEU A 34 12.60 2.65 4.72
CA LEU A 34 12.84 1.90 5.94
C LEU A 34 13.13 2.89 7.07
N GLU A 35 12.22 2.97 8.02
CA GLU A 35 12.43 3.73 9.25
C GLU A 35 13.05 2.80 10.28
N GLY A 36 14.37 2.71 10.20
CA GLY A 36 15.10 1.61 10.82
C GLY A 36 15.72 1.88 12.17
N GLU A 37 15.21 2.80 12.98
CA GLU A 37 15.72 2.87 14.35
C GLU A 37 14.81 2.13 15.31
N ASN A 38 15.35 1.07 15.80
CA ASN A 38 14.73 0.16 16.72
C ASN A 38 14.99 0.65 18.15
N PHE A 39 14.16 1.51 18.67
CA PHE A 39 14.30 2.05 20.00
C PHE A 39 14.09 1.03 21.12
N PHE A 40 13.55 -0.14 20.80
CA PHE A 40 13.15 -1.13 21.78
C PHE A 40 13.92 -2.47 21.70
N GLY A 41 14.93 -2.53 20.86
CA GLY A 41 15.69 -3.77 20.70
C GLY A 41 14.98 -4.88 19.95
N ASN A 42 13.87 -4.59 19.29
CA ASN A 42 13.19 -5.53 18.42
C ASN A 42 13.80 -5.48 17.01
N ASP A 43 14.03 -6.62 16.40
CA ASP A 43 14.61 -6.71 15.07
C ASP A 43 13.62 -6.34 13.94
N GLU A 44 12.50 -5.75 14.28
CA GLU A 44 11.47 -5.36 13.32
C GLU A 44 11.70 -3.94 12.82
N TYR A 45 12.07 -3.83 11.56
CA TYR A 45 12.16 -2.54 10.88
C TYR A 45 10.77 -2.09 10.47
N GLN A 46 10.42 -0.86 10.85
CA GLN A 46 9.21 -0.23 10.30
C GLN A 46 9.52 0.33 8.92
N TYR A 47 8.56 0.21 8.02
CA TYR A 47 8.67 0.76 6.68
C TYR A 47 7.42 1.57 6.31
N VAL A 48 7.62 2.51 5.40
CA VAL A 48 6.54 3.30 4.81
C VAL A 48 6.55 3.04 3.31
N VAL A 49 5.38 2.76 2.75
CA VAL A 49 5.23 2.50 1.33
C VAL A 49 4.60 3.73 0.67
N ILE A 50 5.24 4.22 -0.36
CA ILE A 50 4.74 5.32 -1.17
C ILE A 50 4.26 4.74 -2.50
N VAL A 51 2.99 4.96 -2.80
CA VAL A 51 2.35 4.44 -4.01
C VAL A 51 1.87 5.59 -4.86
N ASP A 52 2.09 5.47 -6.15
CA ASP A 52 1.55 6.36 -7.16
C ASP A 52 0.36 5.67 -7.84
N TRP A 53 -0.82 6.23 -7.66
CA TRP A 53 -2.06 5.70 -8.20
C TRP A 53 -2.45 6.39 -9.50
N CYS A 54 -2.97 5.63 -10.44
CA CYS A 54 -3.33 6.13 -11.77
C CYS A 54 -4.49 7.12 -11.73
N LYS A 55 -5.53 6.82 -10.97
CA LYS A 55 -6.74 7.65 -10.86
C LYS A 55 -6.79 8.45 -9.57
N GLY A 56 -6.23 7.91 -8.52
CA GLY A 56 -6.27 8.48 -7.18
C GLY A 56 -5.15 9.46 -6.90
N PRO A 57 -4.83 9.69 -5.63
CA PRO A 57 -3.75 10.60 -5.28
C PRO A 57 -2.42 10.12 -5.86
N HIS A 58 -1.65 11.05 -6.41
CA HIS A 58 -0.35 10.72 -7.02
C HIS A 58 0.66 10.19 -6.00
N HIS A 59 0.45 10.48 -4.74
CA HIS A 59 1.31 9.98 -3.66
C HIS A 59 0.45 9.58 -2.49
N SER A 60 0.29 8.30 -2.26
CA SER A 60 -0.29 7.81 -1.02
C SER A 60 0.81 7.21 -0.15
N LEU A 61 0.79 7.57 1.12
CA LEU A 61 1.71 7.08 2.12
C LEU A 61 0.99 6.04 2.97
N HIS A 62 1.57 4.86 3.04
CA HIS A 62 1.04 3.78 3.85
C HIS A 62 2.11 3.36 4.85
N ASP A 63 1.81 3.48 6.14
CA ASP A 63 2.69 2.90 7.13
C ASP A 63 2.62 1.38 7.10
N GLN A 64 3.51 0.73 7.80
CA GLN A 64 3.59 -0.73 7.79
C GLN A 64 2.28 -1.37 8.23
N GLU A 65 1.65 -0.86 9.27
CA GLU A 65 0.41 -1.41 9.79
C GLU A 65 -0.73 -1.28 8.80
N GLU A 66 -0.92 -0.10 8.21
CA GLU A 66 -1.92 0.13 7.17
C GLU A 66 -1.66 -0.73 5.94
N TRP A 67 -0.41 -0.81 5.51
CA TRP A 67 -0.03 -1.60 4.35
C TRP A 67 -0.36 -3.08 4.56
N GLU A 68 0.08 -3.65 5.68
CA GLU A 68 -0.18 -5.05 5.97
C GLU A 68 -1.66 -5.36 6.12
N GLU A 69 -2.42 -4.45 6.72
CA GLU A 69 -3.87 -4.58 6.83
C GLU A 69 -4.53 -4.56 5.45
N SER A 70 -4.13 -3.65 4.58
CA SER A 70 -4.67 -3.55 3.22
C SER A 70 -4.38 -4.81 2.39
N ILE A 71 -3.21 -5.40 2.55
CA ILE A 71 -2.85 -6.65 1.89
C ILE A 71 -3.66 -7.81 2.48
N ARG A 72 -3.77 -7.87 3.78
CA ARG A 72 -4.50 -8.94 4.48
C ARG A 72 -5.99 -8.96 4.11
N THR A 73 -6.60 -7.81 3.96
CA THR A 73 -8.02 -7.69 3.60
C THR A 73 -8.27 -7.74 2.11
N ASN A 74 -7.24 -7.87 1.30
CA ASN A 74 -7.28 -7.79 -0.16
C ASN A 74 -7.79 -6.46 -0.70
N GLU A 75 -7.72 -5.41 0.08
CA GLU A 75 -7.98 -4.05 -0.39
C GLU A 75 -6.92 -3.62 -1.40
N ILE A 76 -5.66 -3.98 -1.13
CA ILE A 76 -4.57 -3.83 -2.09
C ILE A 76 -4.04 -5.23 -2.43
N VAL A 77 -3.93 -5.50 -3.71
CA VAL A 77 -3.42 -6.76 -4.23
C VAL A 77 -2.21 -6.49 -5.10
N VAL A 78 -1.14 -7.21 -4.84
CA VAL A 78 0.06 -7.17 -5.70
C VAL A 78 -0.23 -7.98 -6.96
N VAL A 79 -0.04 -7.34 -8.09
CA VAL A 79 -0.30 -7.96 -9.41
C VAL A 79 0.89 -8.80 -9.84
#